data_c05251025ce74673a90914c3a059045f
#
_entry.id   c05251025ce74673a90914c3a059045f
#
_cell.length_a   1.000
_cell.length_b   1.000
_cell.length_c   1.000
_cell.angle_alpha   90.00
_cell.angle_beta   90.00
_cell.angle_gamma   90.00
#
_symmetry.space_group_name_H-M   'P 1'
#
loop_
_entity.id
_entity.type
_entity.pdbx_description
1 polymer ?
#
loop_
_entity_poly.entity_id
_entity_poly.type
_entity_poly.pdbx_seq_one_letter_code
_entity_poly.pdbx_strand_id
1 'polypeptide(L)'
;MLKRLSLLILLYGCASVGSPAASSTKIYVQNNNLEKAEENANAWINDQPNSPKPYIWRGYIYTRKNEWVKASEDFIKAFSLDTSYRRKEKFEKELSIAGQSLMPFSALPTIFQNASIVLIQENKFQEALRYLQEAEKLDPKNANTYLLLHGVYNSLGDERKSREYLEKAVSLDPKNPKARLQLAILYSYEGNKDTAEKILRGIIRDTAMVEAYKELGILLFEKGNYKESAENLEKAYQMKGDDYEILANLGQAYAQLGNYDKAVEYLKKAYELKSDEYRIPFSIAGVLYDAKKYREALDYVNLAISMKKDDPTLYELRAAIYKALGRTKEAVADFKRADDLKKAKGK
;
A
#
# COMPACT_ATOMS: atom_id res chain seq x y z
N MET A 1 14.91 77.10 -19.16
CA MET A 1 14.93 76.75 -17.72
C MET A 1 13.82 75.74 -17.44
N LEU A 2 14.01 74.53 -17.85
CA LEU A 2 13.11 73.42 -17.64
C LEU A 2 13.98 72.24 -17.36
N LYS A 3 14.11 71.86 -16.09
CA LYS A 3 14.65 70.57 -15.59
C LYS A 3 14.81 70.68 -14.09
N ARG A 4 13.78 70.36 -13.33
CA ARG A 4 13.82 69.92 -11.90
C ARG A 4 12.40 69.86 -11.32
N LEU A 5 11.56 68.97 -11.88
CA LEU A 5 10.27 68.65 -11.27
C LEU A 5 9.86 67.22 -11.65
N SER A 6 10.75 66.27 -11.39
CA SER A 6 10.42 64.86 -11.63
C SER A 6 11.12 63.92 -10.64
N LEU A 7 11.32 64.35 -9.39
CA LEU A 7 11.94 63.48 -8.40
C LEU A 7 11.30 63.54 -6.99
N LEU A 8 10.01 63.88 -6.92
CA LEU A 8 9.32 63.99 -5.63
C LEU A 8 7.93 63.32 -5.58
N ILE A 9 7.63 62.39 -6.52
CA ILE A 9 6.38 61.62 -6.53
C ILE A 9 6.65 60.11 -6.22
N LEU A 10 7.81 59.74 -5.71
CA LEU A 10 8.18 58.36 -5.43
C LEU A 10 8.30 58.04 -3.94
N LEU A 11 7.81 58.86 -3.01
CA LEU A 11 7.95 58.64 -1.57
C LEU A 11 6.65 58.68 -0.74
N TYR A 12 5.47 58.74 -1.36
CA TYR A 12 4.19 58.64 -0.64
C TYR A 12 3.25 57.61 -1.27
N GLY A 13 3.70 56.35 -1.33
CA GLY A 13 2.90 55.25 -1.89
C GLY A 13 3.32 53.89 -1.33
N CYS A 14 4.02 53.83 -0.21
CA CYS A 14 4.44 52.59 0.44
C CYS A 14 3.53 52.17 1.59
N ALA A 15 2.22 52.17 1.36
CA ALA A 15 1.28 51.54 2.27
C ALA A 15 0.42 50.55 1.46
N SER A 16 0.75 49.28 1.51
CA SER A 16 0.02 48.10 0.94
C SER A 16 0.29 47.70 -0.53
N VAL A 17 1.47 47.89 -1.08
CA VAL A 17 1.84 47.14 -2.28
C VAL A 17 2.29 45.74 -1.80
N GLY A 18 1.49 44.69 -2.07
CA GLY A 18 1.88 43.31 -1.81
C GLY A 18 3.23 43.01 -2.48
N SER A 19 4.03 42.10 -1.89
CA SER A 19 5.32 41.73 -2.46
C SER A 19 5.23 41.56 -3.99
N PRO A 20 6.12 42.14 -4.78
CA PRO A 20 6.14 41.95 -6.24
C PRO A 20 6.18 40.45 -6.60
N ALA A 21 6.86 39.65 -5.79
CA ALA A 21 6.91 38.19 -5.92
C ALA A 21 5.53 37.55 -5.75
N ALA A 22 4.68 38.09 -4.86
CA ALA A 22 3.30 37.59 -4.68
C ALA A 22 2.45 37.78 -5.96
N SER A 23 2.55 38.97 -6.60
CA SER A 23 1.82 39.24 -7.83
C SER A 23 2.33 38.38 -8.99
N SER A 24 3.65 38.24 -9.11
CA SER A 24 4.29 37.38 -10.12
C SER A 24 3.91 35.90 -9.94
N THR A 25 3.90 35.39 -8.72
CA THR A 25 3.46 34.02 -8.42
C THR A 25 2.05 33.77 -8.98
N LYS A 26 1.10 34.66 -8.69
CA LYS A 26 -0.30 34.52 -9.14
C LYS A 26 -0.42 34.56 -10.66
N ILE A 27 0.30 35.45 -11.33
CA ILE A 27 0.33 35.55 -12.78
C ILE A 27 0.89 34.26 -13.42
N TYR A 28 1.99 33.74 -12.91
CA TYR A 28 2.57 32.50 -13.45
C TYR A 28 1.69 31.29 -13.21
N VAL A 29 0.99 31.20 -12.06
CA VAL A 29 -0.03 30.18 -11.82
C VAL A 29 -1.16 30.24 -12.84
N GLN A 30 -1.68 31.44 -13.12
CA GLN A 30 -2.72 31.65 -14.14
C GLN A 30 -2.26 31.18 -15.52
N ASN A 31 -1.01 31.48 -15.88
CA ASN A 31 -0.41 31.12 -17.16
C ASN A 31 0.08 29.65 -17.20
N ASN A 32 -0.21 28.85 -16.16
CA ASN A 32 0.23 27.46 -15.99
C ASN A 32 1.75 27.26 -16.11
N ASN A 33 2.54 28.32 -15.81
CA ASN A 33 4.01 28.23 -15.75
C ASN A 33 4.44 27.93 -14.31
N LEU A 34 4.37 26.64 -13.93
CA LEU A 34 4.56 26.21 -12.54
C LEU A 34 6.01 26.37 -12.05
N GLU A 35 7.01 26.29 -12.94
CA GLU A 35 8.43 26.52 -12.60
C GLU A 35 8.65 27.97 -12.16
N LYS A 36 8.25 28.93 -12.98
CA LYS A 36 8.37 30.34 -12.62
C LYS A 36 7.47 30.75 -11.46
N ALA A 37 6.30 30.09 -11.32
CA ALA A 37 5.45 30.28 -10.16
C ALA A 37 6.14 29.85 -8.87
N GLU A 38 6.85 28.70 -8.88
CA GLU A 38 7.61 28.19 -7.74
C GLU A 38 8.78 29.11 -7.39
N GLU A 39 9.57 29.56 -8.38
CA GLU A 39 10.67 30.52 -8.19
C GLU A 39 10.20 31.80 -7.49
N ASN A 40 9.09 32.38 -7.96
CA ASN A 40 8.51 33.58 -7.36
C ASN A 40 7.89 33.31 -5.99
N ALA A 41 7.28 32.15 -5.76
CA ALA A 41 6.79 31.77 -4.43
C ALA A 41 7.94 31.60 -3.42
N ASN A 42 9.10 31.07 -3.85
CA ASN A 42 10.32 31.00 -3.04
C ASN A 42 10.83 32.41 -2.70
N ALA A 43 10.88 33.32 -3.65
CA ALA A 43 11.23 34.72 -3.41
C ALA A 43 10.24 35.38 -2.43
N TRP A 44 8.94 35.13 -2.58
CA TRP A 44 7.93 35.62 -1.64
C TRP A 44 8.10 35.07 -0.22
N ILE A 45 8.48 33.80 -0.06
CA ILE A 45 8.82 33.22 1.26
C ILE A 45 10.04 33.93 1.85
N ASN A 46 11.07 34.20 1.06
CA ASN A 46 12.27 34.91 1.53
C ASN A 46 11.94 36.34 2.01
N ASP A 47 11.04 37.04 1.29
CA ASP A 47 10.59 38.37 1.67
C ASP A 47 9.70 38.33 2.93
N GLN A 48 8.87 37.32 3.08
CA GLN A 48 7.85 37.20 4.12
C GLN A 48 7.80 35.81 4.77
N PRO A 49 8.86 35.36 5.45
CA PRO A 49 8.98 33.99 5.97
C PRO A 49 7.96 33.64 7.06
N ASN A 50 7.40 34.64 7.72
CA ASN A 50 6.39 34.49 8.78
C ASN A 50 4.96 34.70 8.28
N SER A 51 4.75 34.92 6.97
CA SER A 51 3.42 35.00 6.37
C SER A 51 2.95 33.59 5.95
N PRO A 52 1.71 33.17 6.26
CA PRO A 52 1.19 31.90 5.79
C PRO A 52 0.92 31.87 4.27
N LYS A 53 0.70 33.03 3.67
CA LYS A 53 0.25 33.14 2.26
C LYS A 53 1.20 32.52 1.25
N PRO A 54 2.52 32.84 1.24
CA PRO A 54 3.42 32.27 0.25
C PRO A 54 3.52 30.75 0.34
N TYR A 55 3.42 30.18 1.55
CA TYR A 55 3.37 28.71 1.73
C TYR A 55 2.09 28.10 1.17
N ILE A 56 0.93 28.76 1.32
CA ILE A 56 -0.33 28.29 0.70
C ILE A 56 -0.20 28.27 -0.83
N TRP A 57 0.36 29.30 -1.42
CA TRP A 57 0.55 29.40 -2.87
C TRP A 57 1.57 28.38 -3.38
N ARG A 58 2.70 28.20 -2.69
CA ARG A 58 3.70 27.21 -3.07
C ARG A 58 3.18 25.78 -2.86
N GLY A 59 2.46 25.50 -1.79
CA GLY A 59 1.78 24.23 -1.56
C GLY A 59 0.77 23.90 -2.67
N TYR A 60 0.02 24.88 -3.16
CA TYR A 60 -0.82 24.71 -4.33
C TYR A 60 0.00 24.40 -5.61
N ILE A 61 1.10 25.09 -5.85
CA ILE A 61 1.99 24.84 -6.99
C ILE A 61 2.52 23.39 -6.92
N TYR A 62 3.00 22.95 -5.76
CA TYR A 62 3.46 21.57 -5.56
C TYR A 62 2.33 20.55 -5.75
N THR A 63 1.11 20.85 -5.33
CA THR A 63 -0.07 20.02 -5.62
C THR A 63 -0.27 19.83 -7.12
N ARG A 64 -0.14 20.90 -7.90
CA ARG A 64 -0.25 20.86 -9.38
C ARG A 64 0.88 20.08 -10.05
N LYS A 65 2.04 19.99 -9.40
CA LYS A 65 3.21 19.21 -9.83
C LYS A 65 3.19 17.76 -9.32
N ASN A 66 2.17 17.36 -8.55
CA ASN A 66 2.06 16.07 -7.84
C ASN A 66 3.20 15.83 -6.82
N GLU A 67 3.83 16.89 -6.32
CA GLU A 67 4.86 16.84 -5.29
C GLU A 67 4.20 16.87 -3.90
N TRP A 68 3.47 15.78 -3.58
CA TRP A 68 2.52 15.72 -2.45
C TRP A 68 3.17 15.99 -1.09
N VAL A 69 4.39 15.49 -0.85
CA VAL A 69 5.13 15.69 0.42
C VAL A 69 5.46 17.17 0.60
N LYS A 70 6.03 17.82 -0.41
CA LYS A 70 6.35 19.27 -0.37
C LYS A 70 5.09 20.13 -0.23
N ALA A 71 4.01 19.76 -0.94
CA ALA A 71 2.73 20.45 -0.81
C ALA A 71 2.20 20.39 0.63
N SER A 72 2.25 19.19 1.23
CA SER A 72 1.79 18.95 2.60
C SER A 72 2.63 19.71 3.63
N GLU A 73 3.95 19.76 3.47
CA GLU A 73 4.83 20.55 4.35
C GLU A 73 4.50 22.04 4.31
N ASP A 74 4.28 22.60 3.13
CA ASP A 74 3.92 23.99 2.97
C ASP A 74 2.55 24.31 3.60
N PHE A 75 1.54 23.46 3.42
CA PHE A 75 0.25 23.64 4.08
C PHE A 75 0.36 23.55 5.60
N ILE A 76 1.12 22.58 6.13
CA ILE A 76 1.38 22.48 7.58
C ILE A 76 2.08 23.74 8.07
N LYS A 77 3.08 24.23 7.36
CA LYS A 77 3.79 25.47 7.72
C LYS A 77 2.84 26.67 7.73
N ALA A 78 2.01 26.82 6.70
CA ALA A 78 1.00 27.86 6.66
C ALA A 78 0.04 27.81 7.85
N PHE A 79 -0.46 26.60 8.19
CA PHE A 79 -1.36 26.38 9.32
C PHE A 79 -0.70 26.59 10.68
N SER A 80 0.60 26.36 10.78
CA SER A 80 1.36 26.66 12.00
C SER A 80 1.56 28.17 12.23
N LEU A 81 1.68 28.93 11.13
CA LEU A 81 1.81 30.38 11.19
C LEU A 81 0.47 31.07 11.46
N ASP A 82 -0.62 30.54 10.92
CA ASP A 82 -1.97 31.05 11.17
C ASP A 82 -3.00 29.93 11.05
N THR A 83 -3.47 29.45 12.19
CA THR A 83 -4.44 28.34 12.28
C THR A 83 -5.79 28.65 11.64
N SER A 84 -6.12 29.93 11.42
CA SER A 84 -7.38 30.30 10.76
C SER A 84 -7.48 29.88 9.29
N TYR A 85 -6.34 29.56 8.65
CA TYR A 85 -6.32 28.94 7.32
C TYR A 85 -6.78 27.48 7.30
N ARG A 86 -7.02 26.88 8.45
CA ARG A 86 -7.77 25.59 8.57
C ARG A 86 -9.30 25.76 8.35
N ARG A 87 -9.77 26.97 8.07
CA ARG A 87 -11.16 27.27 7.74
C ARG A 87 -11.31 27.45 6.23
N LYS A 88 -12.35 26.82 5.69
CA LYS A 88 -12.65 26.80 4.26
C LYS A 88 -12.63 28.21 3.65
N GLU A 89 -13.40 29.14 4.24
CA GLU A 89 -13.60 30.48 3.67
C GLU A 89 -12.28 31.24 3.52
N LYS A 90 -11.41 31.17 4.54
CA LYS A 90 -10.14 31.88 4.51
C LYS A 90 -9.14 31.25 3.55
N PHE A 91 -9.08 29.90 3.51
CA PHE A 91 -8.19 29.16 2.63
C PHE A 91 -8.56 29.39 1.15
N GLU A 92 -9.83 29.18 0.80
CA GLU A 92 -10.32 29.31 -0.58
C GLU A 92 -10.26 30.78 -1.06
N LYS A 93 -10.48 31.74 -0.15
CA LYS A 93 -10.31 33.17 -0.46
C LYS A 93 -8.86 33.51 -0.78
N GLU A 94 -7.87 32.94 -0.06
CA GLU A 94 -6.46 33.18 -0.34
C GLU A 94 -6.05 32.55 -1.67
N LEU A 95 -6.46 31.27 -1.93
CA LEU A 95 -6.21 30.58 -3.20
C LEU A 95 -7.28 30.90 -4.24
N SER A 96 -7.52 32.18 -4.49
CA SER A 96 -8.46 32.62 -5.52
C SER A 96 -7.84 33.63 -6.46
N ILE A 97 -8.27 33.58 -7.72
CA ILE A 97 -7.96 34.56 -8.78
C ILE A 97 -9.28 35.02 -9.39
N ALA A 98 -9.49 36.31 -9.50
CA ALA A 98 -10.73 36.90 -10.01
C ALA A 98 -12.01 36.39 -9.33
N GLY A 99 -11.92 36.07 -8.02
CA GLY A 99 -13.04 35.58 -7.24
C GLY A 99 -13.31 34.05 -7.37
N GLN A 100 -12.56 33.34 -8.19
CA GLN A 100 -12.67 31.90 -8.35
C GLN A 100 -11.58 31.16 -7.53
N SER A 101 -12.00 30.23 -6.68
CA SER A 101 -11.06 29.38 -5.95
C SER A 101 -10.33 28.45 -6.92
N LEU A 102 -9.01 28.36 -6.78
CA LEU A 102 -8.14 27.49 -7.58
C LEU A 102 -8.14 26.04 -7.06
N MET A 103 -8.42 25.87 -5.78
CA MET A 103 -8.47 24.56 -5.13
C MET A 103 -9.50 24.58 -4.00
N PRO A 104 -10.44 23.64 -3.97
CA PRO A 104 -11.38 23.54 -2.86
C PRO A 104 -10.68 23.06 -1.58
N PHE A 105 -11.08 23.59 -0.45
CA PHE A 105 -10.56 23.18 0.86
C PHE A 105 -10.70 21.67 1.12
N SER A 106 -11.77 21.06 0.61
CA SER A 106 -12.03 19.62 0.69
C SER A 106 -10.99 18.74 -0.02
N ALA A 107 -10.10 19.32 -0.84
CA ALA A 107 -9.00 18.59 -1.47
C ALA A 107 -7.81 18.35 -0.50
N LEU A 108 -7.68 19.15 0.56
CA LEU A 108 -6.54 19.07 1.48
C LEU A 108 -6.36 17.69 2.14
N PRO A 109 -7.41 17.02 2.67
CA PRO A 109 -7.24 15.69 3.22
C PRO A 109 -6.63 14.70 2.23
N THR A 110 -7.06 14.75 0.97
CA THR A 110 -6.52 13.89 -0.10
C THR A 110 -5.05 14.18 -0.40
N ILE A 111 -4.63 15.45 -0.34
CA ILE A 111 -3.21 15.82 -0.53
C ILE A 111 -2.35 15.20 0.57
N PHE A 112 -2.79 15.30 1.83
CA PHE A 112 -2.08 14.68 2.95
C PHE A 112 -2.09 13.16 2.88
N GLN A 113 -3.18 12.54 2.43
CA GLN A 113 -3.25 11.10 2.16
C GLN A 113 -2.24 10.69 1.08
N ASN A 114 -2.17 11.42 -0.04
CA ASN A 114 -1.22 11.13 -1.11
C ASN A 114 0.24 11.26 -0.63
N ALA A 115 0.55 12.29 0.17
CA ALA A 115 1.87 12.42 0.79
C ALA A 115 2.19 11.23 1.69
N SER A 116 1.22 10.78 2.49
CA SER A 116 1.40 9.62 3.37
C SER A 116 1.63 8.33 2.57
N ILE A 117 0.93 8.15 1.43
CA ILE A 117 1.10 6.97 0.56
C ILE A 117 2.53 6.91 0.00
N VAL A 118 3.08 8.05 -0.45
CA VAL A 118 4.48 8.12 -0.91
C VAL A 118 5.43 7.67 0.21
N LEU A 119 5.24 8.18 1.43
CA LEU A 119 6.10 7.84 2.57
C LEU A 119 5.93 6.38 3.03
N ILE A 120 4.72 5.83 2.93
CA ILE A 120 4.46 4.41 3.21
C ILE A 120 5.25 3.52 2.22
N GLN A 121 5.28 3.87 0.93
CA GLN A 121 6.06 3.17 -0.08
C GLN A 121 7.57 3.23 0.19
N GLU A 122 8.04 4.32 0.82
CA GLU A 122 9.42 4.49 1.27
C GLU A 122 9.70 3.89 2.66
N ASN A 123 8.74 3.19 3.29
CA ASN A 123 8.78 2.66 4.66
C ASN A 123 8.98 3.74 5.75
N LYS A 124 8.66 5.00 5.46
CA LYS A 124 8.74 6.14 6.39
C LYS A 124 7.44 6.30 7.19
N PHE A 125 7.07 5.27 7.94
CA PHE A 125 5.76 5.17 8.61
C PHE A 125 5.50 6.27 9.63
N GLN A 126 6.50 6.70 10.40
CA GLN A 126 6.35 7.76 11.40
C GLN A 126 6.09 9.13 10.76
N GLU A 127 6.74 9.40 9.62
CA GLU A 127 6.48 10.63 8.86
C GLU A 127 5.08 10.60 8.23
N ALA A 128 4.66 9.45 7.70
CA ALA A 128 3.31 9.26 7.15
C ALA A 128 2.22 9.54 8.18
N LEU A 129 2.40 9.12 9.45
CA LEU A 129 1.46 9.39 10.53
C LEU A 129 1.21 10.90 10.71
N ARG A 130 2.23 11.73 10.61
CA ARG A 130 2.10 13.19 10.77
C ARG A 130 1.11 13.77 9.75
N TYR A 131 1.19 13.33 8.49
CA TYR A 131 0.28 13.81 7.45
C TYR A 131 -1.13 13.23 7.59
N LEU A 132 -1.25 11.97 7.98
CA LEU A 132 -2.56 11.36 8.23
C LEU A 132 -3.30 12.01 9.40
N GLN A 133 -2.58 12.42 10.45
CA GLN A 133 -3.15 13.18 11.55
C GLN A 133 -3.64 14.57 11.12
N GLU A 134 -2.97 15.22 10.17
CA GLU A 134 -3.46 16.47 9.58
C GLU A 134 -4.71 16.21 8.72
N ALA A 135 -4.74 15.12 7.93
CA ALA A 135 -5.92 14.73 7.18
C ALA A 135 -7.12 14.44 8.10
N GLU A 136 -6.91 13.74 9.21
CA GLU A 136 -7.95 13.45 10.22
C GLU A 136 -8.53 14.74 10.84
N LYS A 137 -7.68 15.72 11.18
CA LYS A 137 -8.12 17.01 11.72
C LYS A 137 -8.96 17.81 10.73
N LEU A 138 -8.66 17.72 9.44
CA LEU A 138 -9.34 18.45 8.39
C LEU A 138 -10.66 17.80 7.99
N ASP A 139 -10.71 16.48 7.98
CA ASP A 139 -11.92 15.71 7.68
C ASP A 139 -12.00 14.45 8.58
N PRO A 140 -12.57 14.59 9.78
CA PRO A 140 -12.69 13.47 10.72
C PRO A 140 -13.74 12.42 10.32
N LYS A 141 -14.43 12.60 9.19
CA LYS A 141 -15.39 11.63 8.64
C LYS A 141 -14.88 10.90 7.41
N ASN A 142 -13.64 11.12 7.03
CA ASN A 142 -13.05 10.48 5.86
C ASN A 142 -12.56 9.06 6.19
N ALA A 143 -13.33 8.06 5.81
CA ALA A 143 -13.02 6.65 6.05
C ALA A 143 -11.65 6.23 5.48
N ASN A 144 -11.21 6.82 4.36
CA ASN A 144 -9.93 6.52 3.74
C ASN A 144 -8.74 6.92 4.63
N THR A 145 -8.83 8.06 5.35
CA THR A 145 -7.80 8.47 6.30
C THR A 145 -7.59 7.38 7.37
N TYR A 146 -8.68 6.84 7.90
CA TYR A 146 -8.62 5.79 8.93
C TYR A 146 -8.13 4.45 8.39
N LEU A 147 -8.46 4.13 7.15
CA LEU A 147 -7.92 2.94 6.50
C LEU A 147 -6.40 3.04 6.27
N LEU A 148 -5.89 4.22 5.91
CA LEU A 148 -4.45 4.46 5.82
C LEU A 148 -3.76 4.41 7.20
N LEU A 149 -4.39 5.00 8.25
CA LEU A 149 -3.90 4.93 9.62
C LEU A 149 -3.83 3.47 10.11
N HIS A 150 -4.87 2.65 9.84
CA HIS A 150 -4.84 1.21 10.08
C HIS A 150 -3.59 0.57 9.46
N GLY A 151 -3.35 0.78 8.16
CA GLY A 151 -2.21 0.19 7.46
C GLY A 151 -0.86 0.61 8.05
N VAL A 152 -0.71 1.89 8.41
CA VAL A 152 0.53 2.39 9.03
C VAL A 152 0.75 1.79 10.42
N TYR A 153 -0.28 1.74 11.29
CA TYR A 153 -0.14 1.14 12.61
C TYR A 153 0.09 -0.38 12.56
N ASN A 154 -0.50 -1.06 11.56
CA ASN A 154 -0.19 -2.47 11.32
C ASN A 154 1.29 -2.68 10.95
N SER A 155 1.83 -1.84 10.07
CA SER A 155 3.26 -1.88 9.69
C SER A 155 4.20 -1.54 10.84
N LEU A 156 3.75 -0.74 11.81
CA LEU A 156 4.49 -0.41 13.04
C LEU A 156 4.34 -1.46 14.15
N GLY A 157 3.50 -2.50 13.96
CA GLY A 157 3.24 -3.54 14.94
C GLY A 157 2.31 -3.11 16.09
N ASP A 158 1.63 -1.96 16.00
CA ASP A 158 0.63 -1.53 16.99
C ASP A 158 -0.75 -2.10 16.60
N GLU A 159 -0.95 -3.37 16.89
CA GLU A 159 -2.17 -4.11 16.55
C GLU A 159 -3.43 -3.48 17.15
N ARG A 160 -3.33 -2.92 18.36
CA ARG A 160 -4.47 -2.29 19.02
C ARG A 160 -4.97 -1.07 18.26
N LYS A 161 -4.06 -0.15 17.92
CA LYS A 161 -4.45 1.04 17.14
C LYS A 161 -4.84 0.70 15.71
N SER A 162 -4.14 -0.26 15.11
CA SER A 162 -4.48 -0.77 13.79
C SER A 162 -5.95 -1.22 13.74
N ARG A 163 -6.40 -2.04 14.71
CA ARG A 163 -7.79 -2.46 14.84
C ARG A 163 -8.74 -1.28 15.04
N GLU A 164 -8.45 -0.39 16.00
CA GLU A 164 -9.29 0.77 16.32
C GLU A 164 -9.57 1.62 15.07
N TYR A 165 -8.53 1.91 14.29
CA TYR A 165 -8.67 2.69 13.07
C TYR A 165 -9.41 1.94 11.95
N LEU A 166 -9.25 0.62 11.84
CA LEU A 166 -10.01 -0.19 10.89
C LEU A 166 -11.50 -0.20 11.21
N GLU A 167 -11.87 -0.42 12.47
CA GLU A 167 -13.25 -0.38 12.93
C GLU A 167 -13.88 0.99 12.67
N LYS A 168 -13.12 2.07 12.90
CA LYS A 168 -13.57 3.44 12.60
C LYS A 168 -13.77 3.64 11.10
N ALA A 169 -12.86 3.15 10.24
CA ALA A 169 -13.01 3.22 8.79
C ALA A 169 -14.29 2.50 8.32
N VAL A 170 -14.55 1.29 8.83
CA VAL A 170 -15.74 0.51 8.48
C VAL A 170 -17.02 1.17 9.02
N SER A 171 -16.97 1.77 10.21
CA SER A 171 -18.16 2.47 10.77
C SER A 171 -18.55 3.71 9.96
N LEU A 172 -17.57 4.42 9.39
CA LEU A 172 -17.80 5.61 8.57
C LEU A 172 -18.25 5.29 7.15
N ASP A 173 -17.72 4.20 6.57
CA ASP A 173 -18.13 3.71 5.26
C ASP A 173 -18.30 2.17 5.27
N PRO A 174 -19.46 1.68 5.72
CA PRO A 174 -19.71 0.24 5.81
C PRO A 174 -19.75 -0.48 4.46
N LYS A 175 -19.82 0.26 3.35
CA LYS A 175 -19.84 -0.30 2.00
C LYS A 175 -18.45 -0.29 1.34
N ASN A 176 -17.47 0.33 1.96
CA ASN A 176 -16.11 0.39 1.41
C ASN A 176 -15.51 -1.02 1.26
N PRO A 177 -15.28 -1.51 0.03
CA PRO A 177 -14.83 -2.89 -0.16
C PRO A 177 -13.43 -3.13 0.39
N LYS A 178 -12.55 -2.12 0.36
CA LYS A 178 -11.18 -2.22 0.90
C LYS A 178 -11.19 -2.33 2.42
N ALA A 179 -12.00 -1.52 3.11
CA ALA A 179 -12.11 -1.59 4.57
C ALA A 179 -12.73 -2.93 5.02
N ARG A 180 -13.79 -3.37 4.32
CA ARG A 180 -14.40 -4.69 4.57
C ARG A 180 -13.43 -5.85 4.33
N LEU A 181 -12.59 -5.76 3.28
CA LEU A 181 -11.57 -6.77 3.00
C LEU A 181 -10.56 -6.85 4.15
N GLN A 182 -10.02 -5.73 4.62
CA GLN A 182 -9.10 -5.72 5.76
C GLN A 182 -9.76 -6.29 7.02
N LEU A 183 -11.04 -5.99 7.25
CA LEU A 183 -11.79 -6.54 8.37
C LEU A 183 -11.98 -8.06 8.24
N ALA A 184 -12.22 -8.57 7.03
CA ALA A 184 -12.31 -10.01 6.80
C ALA A 184 -10.99 -10.72 7.04
N ILE A 185 -9.87 -10.14 6.59
CA ILE A 185 -8.52 -10.66 6.85
C ILE A 185 -8.24 -10.69 8.36
N LEU A 186 -8.58 -9.63 9.08
CA LEU A 186 -8.43 -9.57 10.53
C LEU A 186 -9.22 -10.70 11.23
N TYR A 187 -10.50 -10.88 10.88
CA TYR A 187 -11.30 -11.98 11.44
C TYR A 187 -10.76 -13.37 11.09
N SER A 188 -10.23 -13.55 9.89
CA SER A 188 -9.59 -14.80 9.50
C SER A 188 -8.37 -15.09 10.38
N TYR A 189 -7.53 -14.08 10.63
CA TYR A 189 -6.34 -14.18 11.48
C TYR A 189 -6.68 -14.54 12.94
N GLU A 190 -7.81 -14.04 13.44
CA GLU A 190 -8.34 -14.33 14.77
C GLU A 190 -9.05 -15.68 14.87
N GLY A 191 -9.09 -16.45 13.79
CA GLY A 191 -9.78 -17.75 13.75
C GLY A 191 -11.30 -17.65 13.55
N ASN A 192 -11.87 -16.44 13.43
CA ASN A 192 -13.31 -16.26 13.16
C ASN A 192 -13.59 -16.38 11.66
N LYS A 193 -13.32 -17.60 11.15
CA LYS A 193 -13.39 -17.91 9.71
C LYS A 193 -14.78 -17.72 9.11
N ASP A 194 -15.84 -17.99 9.87
CA ASP A 194 -17.22 -17.87 9.37
C ASP A 194 -17.62 -16.40 9.15
N THR A 195 -17.23 -15.50 10.05
CA THR A 195 -17.45 -14.07 9.87
C THR A 195 -16.64 -13.52 8.69
N ALA A 196 -15.37 -13.92 8.57
CA ALA A 196 -14.52 -13.56 7.44
C ALA A 196 -15.15 -13.98 6.11
N GLU A 197 -15.60 -15.23 6.01
CA GLU A 197 -16.28 -15.77 4.82
C GLU A 197 -17.53 -14.95 4.45
N LYS A 198 -18.39 -14.65 5.43
CA LYS A 198 -19.60 -13.85 5.22
C LYS A 198 -19.28 -12.46 4.65
N ILE A 199 -18.23 -11.82 5.16
CA ILE A 199 -17.81 -10.49 4.68
C ILE A 199 -17.26 -10.61 3.25
N LEU A 200 -16.37 -11.58 2.97
CA LEU A 200 -15.78 -11.77 1.64
C LEU A 200 -16.83 -12.08 0.58
N ARG A 201 -17.78 -12.98 0.87
CA ARG A 201 -18.92 -13.25 -0.03
C ARG A 201 -19.78 -12.02 -0.26
N GLY A 202 -19.96 -11.18 0.76
CA GLY A 202 -20.66 -9.91 0.63
C GLY A 202 -19.91 -8.93 -0.29
N ILE A 203 -18.57 -8.84 -0.20
CA ILE A 203 -17.77 -7.99 -1.10
C ILE A 203 -17.90 -8.47 -2.55
N ILE A 204 -17.74 -9.77 -2.78
CA ILE A 204 -17.81 -10.39 -4.12
C ILE A 204 -19.18 -10.16 -4.77
N ARG A 205 -20.27 -10.25 -3.99
CA ARG A 205 -21.63 -9.97 -4.49
C ARG A 205 -21.80 -8.50 -4.91
N ASP A 206 -21.22 -7.57 -4.13
CA ASP A 206 -21.40 -6.14 -4.32
C ASP A 206 -20.42 -5.58 -5.37
N THR A 207 -19.22 -6.15 -5.45
CA THR A 207 -18.12 -5.68 -6.31
C THR A 207 -17.20 -6.84 -6.67
N ALA A 208 -16.94 -7.04 -7.96
CA ALA A 208 -15.95 -8.01 -8.42
C ALA A 208 -14.54 -7.50 -8.06
N MET A 209 -13.95 -8.01 -6.98
CA MET A 209 -12.64 -7.62 -6.47
C MET A 209 -11.71 -8.83 -6.42
N VAL A 210 -10.57 -8.73 -7.12
CA VAL A 210 -9.58 -9.82 -7.23
C VAL A 210 -9.13 -10.31 -5.86
N GLU A 211 -8.77 -9.36 -5.00
CA GLU A 211 -8.28 -9.65 -3.65
C GLU A 211 -9.35 -10.38 -2.79
N ALA A 212 -10.63 -10.03 -2.95
CA ALA A 212 -11.70 -10.71 -2.21
C ALA A 212 -11.90 -12.16 -2.69
N TYR A 213 -11.79 -12.43 -3.99
CA TYR A 213 -11.81 -13.78 -4.52
C TYR A 213 -10.58 -14.58 -4.04
N LYS A 214 -9.38 -13.98 -4.05
CA LYS A 214 -8.16 -14.60 -3.56
C LYS A 214 -8.30 -14.98 -2.08
N GLU A 215 -8.66 -14.02 -1.23
CA GLU A 215 -8.79 -14.24 0.21
C GLU A 215 -9.89 -15.27 0.54
N LEU A 216 -11.02 -15.25 -0.18
CA LEU A 216 -12.06 -16.26 -0.02
C LEU A 216 -11.56 -17.65 -0.42
N GLY A 217 -10.82 -17.74 -1.52
CA GLY A 217 -10.22 -18.99 -1.96
C GLY A 217 -9.25 -19.57 -0.94
N ILE A 218 -8.37 -18.74 -0.36
CA ILE A 218 -7.45 -19.15 0.71
C ILE A 218 -8.22 -19.60 1.96
N LEU A 219 -9.20 -18.81 2.39
CA LEU A 219 -10.02 -19.14 3.56
C LEU A 219 -10.77 -20.48 3.41
N LEU A 220 -11.33 -20.72 2.22
CA LEU A 220 -12.03 -21.97 1.90
C LEU A 220 -11.06 -23.17 1.86
N PHE A 221 -9.84 -22.97 1.36
CA PHE A 221 -8.78 -23.98 1.44
C PHE A 221 -8.49 -24.37 2.87
N GLU A 222 -8.31 -23.40 3.76
CA GLU A 222 -8.08 -23.65 5.19
C GLU A 222 -9.27 -24.30 5.92
N LYS A 223 -10.48 -24.16 5.38
CA LYS A 223 -11.70 -24.83 5.87
C LYS A 223 -11.86 -26.24 5.27
N GLY A 224 -10.98 -26.67 4.37
CA GLY A 224 -11.05 -27.96 3.68
C GLY A 224 -12.02 -27.98 2.48
N ASN A 225 -12.59 -26.84 2.11
CA ASN A 225 -13.53 -26.70 0.98
C ASN A 225 -12.76 -26.50 -0.32
N TYR A 226 -11.92 -27.47 -0.69
CA TYR A 226 -10.95 -27.35 -1.79
C TYR A 226 -11.56 -27.05 -3.15
N LYS A 227 -12.75 -27.61 -3.44
CA LYS A 227 -13.43 -27.36 -4.72
C LYS A 227 -13.83 -25.90 -4.86
N GLU A 228 -14.52 -25.37 -3.85
CA GLU A 228 -14.96 -23.95 -3.88
C GLU A 228 -13.77 -23.00 -3.76
N SER A 229 -12.70 -23.39 -3.05
CA SER A 229 -11.42 -22.69 -3.04
C SER A 229 -10.86 -22.54 -4.45
N ALA A 230 -10.74 -23.64 -5.22
CA ALA A 230 -10.25 -23.61 -6.58
C ALA A 230 -11.14 -22.73 -7.49
N GLU A 231 -12.47 -22.82 -7.38
CA GLU A 231 -13.40 -22.00 -8.15
C GLU A 231 -13.20 -20.48 -7.93
N ASN A 232 -12.98 -20.07 -6.68
CA ASN A 232 -12.74 -18.65 -6.35
C ASN A 232 -11.35 -18.19 -6.79
N LEU A 233 -10.33 -19.02 -6.61
CA LEU A 233 -8.97 -18.73 -7.10
C LEU A 233 -8.89 -18.68 -8.61
N GLU A 234 -9.65 -19.51 -9.33
CA GLU A 234 -9.76 -19.43 -10.80
C GLU A 234 -10.38 -18.10 -11.25
N LYS A 235 -11.40 -17.60 -10.54
CA LYS A 235 -11.98 -16.28 -10.83
C LYS A 235 -10.96 -15.17 -10.58
N ALA A 236 -10.21 -15.23 -9.47
CA ALA A 236 -9.13 -14.29 -9.22
C ALA A 236 -8.06 -14.32 -10.31
N TYR A 237 -7.66 -15.52 -10.76
CA TYR A 237 -6.71 -15.72 -11.85
C TYR A 237 -7.22 -15.18 -13.19
N GLN A 238 -8.49 -15.40 -13.53
CA GLN A 238 -9.10 -14.83 -14.75
C GLN A 238 -9.11 -13.31 -14.76
N MET A 239 -9.23 -12.68 -13.60
CA MET A 239 -9.21 -11.22 -13.46
C MET A 239 -7.79 -10.64 -13.44
N LYS A 240 -6.80 -11.37 -12.89
CA LYS A 240 -5.40 -10.97 -12.75
C LYS A 240 -4.49 -12.19 -12.88
N GLY A 241 -4.09 -12.49 -14.11
CA GLY A 241 -3.33 -13.71 -14.45
C GLY A 241 -1.86 -13.73 -13.99
N ASP A 242 -1.29 -12.60 -13.60
CA ASP A 242 0.13 -12.41 -13.29
C ASP A 242 0.44 -12.34 -11.77
N ASP A 243 -0.38 -12.98 -10.96
CA ASP A 243 -0.22 -13.05 -9.51
C ASP A 243 0.25 -14.45 -9.09
N TYR A 244 1.53 -14.57 -8.68
CA TYR A 244 2.12 -15.86 -8.30
C TYR A 244 1.45 -16.48 -7.07
N GLU A 245 0.90 -15.67 -6.14
CA GLU A 245 0.21 -16.17 -4.95
C GLU A 245 -1.10 -16.85 -5.32
N ILE A 246 -1.88 -16.25 -6.24
CA ILE A 246 -3.10 -16.85 -6.76
C ILE A 246 -2.79 -18.20 -7.41
N LEU A 247 -1.77 -18.24 -8.26
CA LEU A 247 -1.36 -19.46 -8.96
C LEU A 247 -0.85 -20.53 -8.00
N ALA A 248 -0.07 -20.17 -6.99
CA ALA A 248 0.44 -21.09 -5.99
C ALA A 248 -0.69 -21.71 -5.14
N ASN A 249 -1.63 -20.88 -4.69
CA ASN A 249 -2.79 -21.36 -3.93
C ASN A 249 -3.74 -22.22 -4.81
N LEU A 250 -3.91 -21.86 -6.07
CA LEU A 250 -4.70 -22.63 -7.03
C LEU A 250 -4.08 -24.01 -7.27
N GLY A 251 -2.75 -24.06 -7.41
CA GLY A 251 -2.01 -25.32 -7.50
C GLY A 251 -2.19 -26.19 -6.26
N GLN A 252 -2.14 -25.62 -5.07
CA GLN A 252 -2.39 -26.35 -3.83
C GLN A 252 -3.83 -26.88 -3.74
N ALA A 253 -4.82 -26.05 -4.12
CA ALA A 253 -6.21 -26.47 -4.11
C ALA A 253 -6.45 -27.67 -5.05
N TYR A 254 -5.88 -27.63 -6.27
CA TYR A 254 -5.95 -28.78 -7.18
C TYR A 254 -5.21 -30.02 -6.71
N ALA A 255 -4.10 -29.85 -5.99
CA ALA A 255 -3.41 -30.97 -5.35
C ALA A 255 -4.29 -31.70 -4.33
N GLN A 256 -4.99 -30.94 -3.47
CA GLN A 256 -5.94 -31.53 -2.50
C GLN A 256 -7.14 -32.20 -3.16
N LEU A 257 -7.51 -31.78 -4.38
CA LEU A 257 -8.54 -32.44 -5.17
C LEU A 257 -8.01 -33.68 -5.94
N GLY A 258 -6.72 -34.02 -5.79
CA GLY A 258 -6.09 -35.13 -6.52
C GLY A 258 -5.80 -34.86 -7.98
N ASN A 259 -6.01 -33.61 -8.45
CA ASN A 259 -5.69 -33.23 -9.81
C ASN A 259 -4.24 -32.74 -9.91
N TYR A 260 -3.32 -33.69 -9.79
CA TYR A 260 -1.89 -33.39 -9.70
C TYR A 260 -1.30 -32.73 -10.95
N ASP A 261 -1.82 -33.05 -12.14
CA ASP A 261 -1.31 -32.46 -13.38
C ASP A 261 -1.63 -30.95 -13.44
N LYS A 262 -2.88 -30.57 -13.14
CA LYS A 262 -3.24 -29.14 -13.02
C LYS A 262 -2.49 -28.45 -11.89
N ALA A 263 -2.32 -29.13 -10.76
CA ALA A 263 -1.57 -28.57 -9.62
C ALA A 263 -0.13 -28.20 -10.03
N VAL A 264 0.57 -29.12 -10.70
CA VAL A 264 1.93 -28.91 -11.19
C VAL A 264 1.96 -27.81 -12.25
N GLU A 265 0.98 -27.75 -13.16
CA GLU A 265 0.88 -26.69 -14.16
C GLU A 265 0.80 -25.30 -13.54
N TYR A 266 -0.12 -25.08 -12.59
CA TYR A 266 -0.27 -23.78 -11.93
C TYR A 266 0.92 -23.42 -11.07
N LEU A 267 1.51 -24.37 -10.34
CA LEU A 267 2.74 -24.12 -9.56
C LEU A 267 3.94 -23.78 -10.44
N LYS A 268 4.07 -24.37 -11.63
CA LYS A 268 5.11 -23.98 -12.60
C LYS A 268 4.92 -22.55 -13.09
N LYS A 269 3.69 -22.15 -13.42
CA LYS A 269 3.38 -20.76 -13.78
C LYS A 269 3.69 -19.80 -12.63
N ALA A 270 3.40 -20.19 -11.37
CA ALA A 270 3.78 -19.40 -10.21
C ALA A 270 5.31 -19.24 -10.09
N TYR A 271 6.06 -20.31 -10.36
CA TYR A 271 7.52 -20.29 -10.31
C TYR A 271 8.12 -19.42 -11.43
N GLU A 272 7.53 -19.38 -12.61
CA GLU A 272 7.94 -18.49 -13.70
C GLU A 272 7.82 -17.02 -13.31
N LEU A 273 6.78 -16.65 -12.54
CA LEU A 273 6.57 -15.29 -12.03
C LEU A 273 7.45 -14.95 -10.81
N LYS A 274 7.80 -15.94 -9.99
CA LYS A 274 8.53 -15.77 -8.73
C LYS A 274 9.57 -16.88 -8.56
N SER A 275 10.62 -16.83 -9.35
CA SER A 275 11.65 -17.87 -9.40
C SER A 275 12.60 -17.88 -8.18
N ASP A 276 12.57 -16.86 -7.33
CA ASP A 276 13.36 -16.74 -6.10
C ASP A 276 12.63 -17.26 -4.84
N GLU A 277 11.38 -17.72 -4.96
CA GLU A 277 10.59 -18.27 -3.85
C GLU A 277 10.74 -19.80 -3.77
N TYR A 278 11.57 -20.30 -2.86
CA TYR A 278 11.87 -21.74 -2.70
C TYR A 278 10.66 -22.61 -2.35
N ARG A 279 9.61 -22.03 -1.76
CA ARG A 279 8.40 -22.76 -1.39
C ARG A 279 7.64 -23.27 -2.62
N ILE A 280 7.76 -22.61 -3.76
CA ILE A 280 7.08 -23.03 -4.99
C ILE A 280 7.67 -24.36 -5.49
N PRO A 281 8.99 -24.52 -5.78
CA PRO A 281 9.55 -25.81 -6.15
C PRO A 281 9.39 -26.86 -5.05
N PHE A 282 9.38 -26.48 -3.77
CA PHE A 282 9.03 -27.40 -2.69
C PHE A 282 7.60 -27.95 -2.83
N SER A 283 6.62 -27.07 -3.11
CA SER A 283 5.21 -27.49 -3.34
C SER A 283 5.10 -28.39 -4.58
N ILE A 284 5.81 -28.06 -5.68
CA ILE A 284 5.84 -28.94 -6.87
C ILE A 284 6.37 -30.33 -6.50
N ALA A 285 7.46 -30.40 -5.72
CA ALA A 285 8.03 -31.66 -5.27
C ALA A 285 7.03 -32.48 -4.43
N GLY A 286 6.29 -31.84 -3.53
CA GLY A 286 5.25 -32.47 -2.73
C GLY A 286 4.13 -33.05 -3.60
N VAL A 287 3.61 -32.27 -4.53
CA VAL A 287 2.56 -32.69 -5.46
C VAL A 287 3.03 -33.87 -6.35
N LEU A 288 4.26 -33.82 -6.84
CA LEU A 288 4.85 -34.91 -7.64
C LEU A 288 5.10 -36.17 -6.79
N TYR A 289 5.44 -36.02 -5.52
CA TYR A 289 5.54 -37.13 -4.58
C TYR A 289 4.20 -37.83 -4.38
N ASP A 290 3.12 -37.07 -4.15
CA ASP A 290 1.75 -37.59 -4.02
C ASP A 290 1.27 -38.26 -5.32
N ALA A 291 1.65 -37.72 -6.46
CA ALA A 291 1.43 -38.29 -7.78
C ALA A 291 2.32 -39.53 -8.10
N LYS A 292 3.19 -39.96 -7.14
CA LYS A 292 4.17 -41.04 -7.29
C LYS A 292 5.21 -40.83 -8.40
N LYS A 293 5.39 -39.59 -8.87
CA LYS A 293 6.41 -39.18 -9.86
C LYS A 293 7.73 -38.85 -9.14
N TYR A 294 8.28 -39.82 -8.39
CA TYR A 294 9.36 -39.61 -7.42
C TYR A 294 10.65 -39.05 -8.00
N ARG A 295 11.01 -39.43 -9.26
CA ARG A 295 12.22 -38.91 -9.91
C ARG A 295 12.11 -37.41 -10.17
N GLU A 296 10.98 -36.98 -10.75
CA GLU A 296 10.71 -35.57 -10.97
C GLU A 296 10.62 -34.79 -9.64
N ALA A 297 9.98 -35.38 -8.62
CA ALA A 297 9.92 -34.80 -7.27
C ALA A 297 11.31 -34.54 -6.70
N LEU A 298 12.27 -35.45 -6.94
CA LEU A 298 13.66 -35.30 -6.48
C LEU A 298 14.34 -34.08 -7.09
N ASP A 299 14.10 -33.82 -8.37
CA ASP A 299 14.69 -32.65 -9.05
C ASP A 299 14.18 -31.35 -8.44
N TYR A 300 12.89 -31.22 -8.20
CA TYR A 300 12.30 -30.01 -7.62
C TYR A 300 12.66 -29.80 -6.13
N VAL A 301 12.75 -30.87 -5.31
CA VAL A 301 13.16 -30.70 -3.92
C VAL A 301 14.65 -30.34 -3.82
N ASN A 302 15.50 -30.85 -4.73
CA ASN A 302 16.90 -30.43 -4.82
C ASN A 302 17.01 -28.96 -5.23
N LEU A 303 16.17 -28.48 -6.15
CA LEU A 303 16.09 -27.07 -6.51
C LEU A 303 15.72 -26.22 -5.28
N ALA A 304 14.69 -26.61 -4.52
CA ALA A 304 14.29 -25.90 -3.30
C ALA A 304 15.43 -25.88 -2.25
N ILE A 305 16.16 -26.99 -2.04
CA ILE A 305 17.31 -27.07 -1.14
C ILE A 305 18.45 -26.18 -1.62
N SER A 306 18.68 -26.06 -2.93
CA SER A 306 19.72 -25.17 -3.45
C SER A 306 19.46 -23.71 -3.10
N MET A 307 18.19 -23.32 -3.03
CA MET A 307 17.72 -21.95 -2.70
C MET A 307 17.69 -21.72 -1.16
N LYS A 308 17.31 -22.73 -0.38
CA LYS A 308 17.15 -22.64 1.08
C LYS A 308 17.73 -23.88 1.76
N LYS A 309 18.96 -23.78 2.27
CA LYS A 309 19.71 -24.94 2.83
C LYS A 309 19.44 -25.21 4.31
N ASP A 310 18.75 -24.32 5.00
CA ASP A 310 18.53 -24.35 6.46
C ASP A 310 17.09 -24.66 6.85
N ASP A 311 16.26 -25.10 5.90
CA ASP A 311 14.89 -25.53 6.17
C ASP A 311 14.82 -27.06 6.33
N PRO A 312 14.53 -27.59 7.54
CA PRO A 312 14.47 -29.02 7.78
C PRO A 312 13.41 -29.74 6.97
N THR A 313 12.29 -29.06 6.62
CA THR A 313 11.17 -29.69 5.91
C THR A 313 11.54 -30.13 4.49
N LEU A 314 12.49 -29.44 3.87
CA LEU A 314 12.99 -29.79 2.53
C LEU A 314 13.73 -31.14 2.56
N TYR A 315 14.55 -31.38 3.61
CA TYR A 315 15.28 -32.64 3.78
C TYR A 315 14.34 -33.77 4.17
N GLU A 316 13.30 -33.51 4.96
CA GLU A 316 12.26 -34.48 5.27
C GLU A 316 11.53 -34.98 4.02
N LEU A 317 11.12 -34.05 3.13
CA LEU A 317 10.50 -34.42 1.87
C LEU A 317 11.46 -35.20 0.98
N ARG A 318 12.74 -34.76 0.87
CA ARG A 318 13.72 -35.50 0.07
C ARG A 318 14.02 -36.88 0.62
N ALA A 319 14.07 -37.02 1.95
CA ALA A 319 14.22 -38.34 2.60
C ALA A 319 13.02 -39.26 2.29
N ALA A 320 11.79 -38.74 2.31
CA ALA A 320 10.59 -39.48 1.90
C ALA A 320 10.66 -39.92 0.43
N ILE A 321 11.10 -39.04 -0.46
CA ILE A 321 11.31 -39.34 -1.88
C ILE A 321 12.39 -40.44 -2.04
N TYR A 322 13.53 -40.30 -1.36
CA TYR A 322 14.60 -41.35 -1.42
C TYR A 322 14.09 -42.68 -0.92
N LYS A 323 13.33 -42.71 0.17
CA LYS A 323 12.73 -43.94 0.69
C LYS A 323 11.79 -44.58 -0.35
N ALA A 324 10.95 -43.80 -1.03
CA ALA A 324 10.06 -44.27 -2.10
C ALA A 324 10.83 -44.79 -3.34
N LEU A 325 12.03 -44.27 -3.58
CA LEU A 325 12.94 -44.74 -4.64
C LEU A 325 13.83 -45.92 -4.21
N GLY A 326 13.71 -46.46 -2.96
CA GLY A 326 14.56 -47.53 -2.43
C GLY A 326 15.97 -47.08 -2.01
N ARG A 327 16.25 -45.77 -1.98
CA ARG A 327 17.57 -45.19 -1.65
C ARG A 327 17.69 -44.94 -0.15
N THR A 328 17.73 -46.02 0.61
CA THR A 328 17.64 -45.97 2.09
C THR A 328 18.80 -45.21 2.74
N LYS A 329 20.03 -45.34 2.21
CA LYS A 329 21.19 -44.65 2.80
C LYS A 329 21.05 -43.12 2.72
N GLU A 330 20.62 -42.61 1.58
CA GLU A 330 20.39 -41.17 1.36
C GLU A 330 19.21 -40.70 2.21
N ALA A 331 18.14 -41.47 2.31
CA ALA A 331 17.00 -41.14 3.17
C ALA A 331 17.42 -40.94 4.64
N VAL A 332 18.23 -41.87 5.19
CA VAL A 332 18.74 -41.77 6.57
C VAL A 332 19.62 -40.54 6.77
N ALA A 333 20.47 -40.21 5.78
CA ALA A 333 21.32 -39.02 5.85
C ALA A 333 20.50 -37.73 5.89
N ASP A 334 19.44 -37.65 5.08
CA ASP A 334 18.58 -36.48 5.05
C ASP A 334 17.71 -36.35 6.30
N PHE A 335 17.16 -37.42 6.85
CA PHE A 335 16.47 -37.37 8.13
C PHE A 335 17.38 -36.88 9.26
N LYS A 336 18.64 -37.34 9.29
CA LYS A 336 19.62 -36.84 10.26
C LYS A 336 19.87 -35.35 10.07
N ARG A 337 20.04 -34.92 8.82
CA ARG A 337 20.23 -33.48 8.51
C ARG A 337 19.05 -32.62 8.96
N ALA A 338 17.83 -33.08 8.73
CA ALA A 338 16.60 -32.39 9.18
C ALA A 338 16.56 -32.27 10.73
N ASP A 339 16.90 -33.34 11.44
CA ASP A 339 16.95 -33.33 12.90
C ASP A 339 18.03 -32.38 13.46
N ASP A 340 19.22 -32.38 12.87
CA ASP A 340 20.31 -31.46 13.23
C ASP A 340 19.88 -29.98 13.03
N LEU A 341 19.17 -29.68 11.93
CA LEU A 341 18.64 -28.33 11.66
C LEU A 341 17.56 -27.92 12.65
N LYS A 342 16.65 -28.84 13.05
CA LYS A 342 15.64 -28.58 14.09
C LYS A 342 16.27 -28.25 15.44
N LYS A 343 17.28 -29.04 15.84
CA LYS A 343 18.03 -28.82 17.10
C LYS A 343 18.79 -27.45 17.09
N ALA A 344 19.30 -27.04 15.93
CA ALA A 344 19.98 -25.75 15.81
C ALA A 344 19.03 -24.55 15.90
N LYS A 345 17.75 -24.69 15.46
CA LYS A 345 16.71 -23.64 15.56
C LYS A 345 16.05 -23.55 16.93
N GLY A 346 16.16 -24.61 17.76
CA GLY A 346 15.59 -24.64 19.11
C GLY A 346 16.53 -24.10 20.21
N LYS A 347 17.71 -23.64 19.82
CA LYS A 347 18.68 -22.92 20.66
C LYS A 347 18.67 -21.43 20.33
#